data_f4d43bfd8fc6aef60e004b72c0c05535
#
_entry.id   f4d43bfd8fc6aef60e004b72c0c05535
#
_cell.length_a   1.000
_cell.length_b   1.000
_cell.length_c   1.000
_cell.angle_alpha   90.00
_cell.angle_beta   90.00
_cell.angle_gamma   90.00
#
_symmetry.space_group_name_H-M   'P 1'
#
loop_
_entity.id
_entity.type
_entity.pdbx_description
1 polymer ?
#
loop_
_entity_poly.entity_id
_entity_poly.type
_entity_poly.pdbx_seq_one_letter_code
_entity_poly.pdbx_strand_id
1 'polypeptide(L)'
;KKPVNDVALPADDVIEDEKDESLEDEDLLEGIPEEELKAVESSAVAALPKVNSTRARARARRRSADASVTMLTGDPVRMYLKEIGKVPLLTAAEEIDLAMKIEAGVAATAELEKAEEEGIELERREKRRLSRVEQVGLDAKQQLIEANLRLVVSIAKRYVGRGMLFLDLIQEGNLGLIRAVEKFDYTKGFKFSTYATWWIRQAITRAIADQARTIRIPVHMVETINKLVRIQRQLLQ
;
A
#
# COMPACT_ATOMS: atom_id res chain seq x y z
N LYS A 1 -13.48 -10.67 39.67
CA LYS A 1 -12.67 -11.45 38.72
C LYS A 1 -13.61 -11.99 37.65
N LYS A 2 -13.68 -11.35 36.51
CA LYS A 2 -14.35 -11.84 35.30
C LYS A 2 -13.28 -12.20 34.29
N PRO A 3 -13.40 -13.29 33.52
CA PRO A 3 -12.41 -13.66 32.53
C PRO A 3 -12.48 -12.72 31.32
N VAL A 4 -11.32 -12.41 30.79
CA VAL A 4 -11.12 -11.68 29.54
C VAL A 4 -11.60 -12.59 28.41
N ASN A 5 -12.57 -12.14 27.63
CA ASN A 5 -12.99 -12.82 26.42
C ASN A 5 -11.91 -12.61 25.34
N ASP A 6 -11.26 -13.69 24.98
CA ASP A 6 -10.52 -13.83 23.72
C ASP A 6 -11.49 -13.62 22.56
N VAL A 7 -11.38 -12.49 21.90
CA VAL A 7 -12.03 -12.27 20.61
C VAL A 7 -11.19 -12.98 19.56
N ALA A 8 -11.57 -14.21 19.25
CA ALA A 8 -11.05 -14.96 18.13
C ALA A 8 -11.36 -14.22 16.83
N LEU A 9 -10.34 -13.99 15.99
CA LEU A 9 -10.49 -13.54 14.62
C LEU A 9 -11.30 -14.61 13.83
N PRO A 10 -12.18 -14.21 12.88
CA PRO A 10 -12.95 -15.15 12.10
C PRO A 10 -12.01 -16.06 11.28
N ALA A 11 -12.25 -17.36 11.37
CA ALA A 11 -11.36 -18.44 10.92
C ALA A 11 -11.32 -18.68 9.40
N ASP A 12 -12.00 -17.89 8.58
CA ASP A 12 -12.18 -18.21 7.15
C ASP A 12 -11.19 -17.55 6.19
N ASP A 13 -10.27 -16.69 6.66
CA ASP A 13 -9.21 -16.08 5.84
C ASP A 13 -7.80 -16.28 6.40
N VAL A 14 -7.66 -17.13 7.40
CA VAL A 14 -6.35 -17.52 7.92
C VAL A 14 -5.88 -18.73 7.13
N ILE A 15 -5.18 -18.50 6.03
CA ILE A 15 -4.17 -19.46 5.61
C ILE A 15 -3.24 -19.56 6.81
N GLU A 16 -3.21 -20.74 7.45
CA GLU A 16 -2.25 -21.08 8.48
C GLU A 16 -0.84 -20.93 7.92
N ASP A 17 -0.33 -19.70 7.93
CA ASP A 17 1.10 -19.45 7.86
C ASP A 17 1.65 -19.71 9.26
N GLU A 18 2.04 -20.98 9.48
CA GLU A 18 2.99 -21.30 10.54
C GLU A 18 4.10 -20.25 10.51
N LYS A 19 4.37 -19.71 11.68
CA LYS A 19 5.50 -18.87 12.04
C LYS A 19 6.74 -19.16 11.19
N ASP A 20 6.92 -18.41 10.12
CA ASP A 20 8.23 -18.23 9.51
C ASP A 20 8.66 -16.78 9.71
N GLU A 21 9.07 -16.51 10.93
CA GLU A 21 9.60 -15.23 11.43
C GLU A 21 11.02 -14.96 10.95
N SER A 22 11.39 -15.40 9.76
CA SER A 22 12.73 -15.10 9.24
C SER A 22 12.85 -15.21 7.72
N LEU A 23 11.94 -14.58 6.99
CA LEU A 23 12.32 -14.10 5.67
C LEU A 23 13.01 -12.76 5.88
N GLU A 24 14.26 -12.78 6.30
CA GLU A 24 15.11 -11.61 6.27
C GLU A 24 15.10 -11.08 4.84
N ASP A 25 14.76 -9.81 4.69
CA ASP A 25 14.61 -9.13 3.40
C ASP A 25 15.89 -9.21 2.53
N GLU A 26 17.01 -9.62 3.09
CA GLU A 26 18.31 -9.78 2.42
C GLU A 26 18.35 -10.95 1.45
N ASP A 27 17.74 -12.10 1.77
CA ASP A 27 17.76 -13.30 0.91
C ASP A 27 16.95 -13.15 -0.40
N LEU A 28 16.05 -12.18 -0.44
CA LEU A 28 15.22 -11.91 -1.63
C LEU A 28 15.87 -10.91 -2.59
N LEU A 29 16.96 -10.25 -2.21
CA LEU A 29 17.64 -9.22 -3.02
C LEU A 29 18.84 -9.76 -3.80
N GLU A 30 19.34 -10.95 -3.50
CA GLU A 30 20.43 -11.57 -4.25
C GLU A 30 19.99 -12.00 -5.67
N GLY A 31 20.54 -11.33 -6.65
CA GLY A 31 20.32 -11.65 -8.07
C GLY A 31 19.89 -10.48 -8.94
N ILE A 32 19.71 -9.29 -8.38
CA ILE A 32 19.46 -8.08 -9.15
C ILE A 32 20.80 -7.40 -9.43
N PRO A 33 21.14 -7.07 -10.71
CA PRO A 33 22.32 -6.27 -11.01
C PRO A 33 22.24 -4.93 -10.27
N GLU A 34 23.28 -4.60 -9.51
CA GLU A 34 23.35 -3.33 -8.74
C GLU A 34 23.16 -2.08 -9.62
N GLU A 35 23.45 -2.18 -10.91
CA GLU A 35 23.27 -1.10 -11.88
C GLU A 35 21.78 -0.80 -12.15
N GLU A 36 20.91 -1.82 -12.23
CA GLU A 36 19.46 -1.62 -12.36
C GLU A 36 18.85 -1.04 -11.09
N LEU A 37 19.30 -1.50 -9.91
CA LEU A 37 18.86 -0.95 -8.64
C LEU A 37 19.26 0.53 -8.50
N LYS A 38 20.50 0.88 -8.87
CA LYS A 38 20.99 2.26 -8.85
C LYS A 38 20.29 3.15 -9.87
N ALA A 39 19.94 2.62 -11.04
CA ALA A 39 19.16 3.36 -12.05
C ALA A 39 17.75 3.68 -11.56
N VAL A 40 17.07 2.74 -10.92
CA VAL A 40 15.73 2.94 -10.33
C VAL A 40 15.81 3.82 -9.09
N GLU A 41 16.81 3.64 -8.22
CA GLU A 41 17.03 4.50 -7.06
C GLU A 41 17.35 5.94 -7.45
N SER A 42 18.23 6.15 -8.43
CA SER A 42 18.57 7.50 -8.89
C SER A 42 17.36 8.19 -9.52
N SER A 43 16.53 7.47 -10.28
CA SER A 43 15.29 7.99 -10.87
C SER A 43 14.21 8.25 -9.79
N ALA A 44 14.01 7.34 -8.85
CA ALA A 44 13.01 7.47 -7.79
C ALA A 44 13.39 8.53 -6.76
N VAL A 45 14.67 8.60 -6.34
CA VAL A 45 15.17 9.59 -5.38
C VAL A 45 15.28 10.98 -5.99
N ALA A 46 15.61 11.09 -7.28
CA ALA A 46 15.63 12.39 -7.98
C ALA A 46 14.23 12.98 -8.19
N ALA A 47 13.18 12.13 -8.24
CA ALA A 47 11.80 12.56 -8.40
C ALA A 47 11.12 12.95 -7.06
N LEU A 48 11.64 12.52 -5.90
CA LEU A 48 11.09 12.87 -4.60
C LEU A 48 11.55 14.29 -4.21
N PRO A 49 10.63 15.24 -3.95
CA PRO A 49 11.00 16.59 -3.51
C PRO A 49 11.67 16.51 -2.13
N LYS A 50 12.96 16.93 -2.06
CA LYS A 50 13.63 17.15 -0.78
C LYS A 50 12.95 18.31 -0.07
N VAL A 51 12.29 18.03 1.03
CA VAL A 51 11.72 19.06 1.90
C VAL A 51 12.89 19.72 2.63
N ASN A 52 13.37 20.84 2.12
CA ASN A 52 13.89 21.99 2.90
C ASN A 52 14.57 23.01 2.00
N SER A 53 14.11 24.20 2.09
CA SER A 53 14.70 25.53 2.08
C SER A 53 14.06 26.52 1.10
N THR A 54 13.83 27.72 1.62
CA THR A 54 13.23 28.88 0.95
C THR A 54 13.95 29.36 -0.33
N ARG A 55 15.15 28.88 -0.62
CA ARG A 55 15.89 29.12 -1.88
C ARG A 55 15.37 28.29 -3.07
N ALA A 56 14.59 27.24 -2.81
CA ALA A 56 14.05 26.38 -3.87
C ALA A 56 12.86 27.01 -4.63
N ARG A 57 12.14 27.97 -4.02
CA ARG A 57 10.97 28.62 -4.66
C ARG A 57 11.30 29.43 -5.92
N ALA A 58 12.43 30.07 -5.96
CA ALA A 58 12.86 30.86 -7.15
C ALA A 58 13.37 29.98 -8.31
N ARG A 59 13.95 28.82 -7.99
CA ARG A 59 14.40 27.81 -8.97
C ARG A 59 13.26 26.96 -9.52
N ALA A 60 12.20 26.77 -8.73
CA ALA A 60 11.00 26.04 -9.13
C ALA A 60 10.20 26.73 -10.24
N ARG A 61 10.15 28.08 -10.25
CA ARG A 61 9.47 28.84 -11.31
C ARG A 61 10.14 28.75 -12.68
N ARG A 62 11.48 28.57 -12.77
CA ARG A 62 12.18 28.35 -14.06
C ARG A 62 12.05 26.89 -14.54
N ARG A 63 11.88 25.91 -13.63
CA ARG A 63 11.68 24.50 -13.98
C ARG A 63 10.26 24.17 -14.44
N SER A 64 9.25 24.99 -14.12
CA SER A 64 7.88 24.77 -14.57
C SER A 64 7.69 25.05 -16.07
N ALA A 65 8.51 25.89 -16.68
CA ALA A 65 8.49 26.13 -18.13
C ALA A 65 9.16 24.99 -18.91
N ASP A 66 10.19 24.37 -18.33
CA ASP A 66 10.91 23.24 -18.93
C ASP A 66 10.15 21.89 -18.75
N ALA A 67 9.31 21.80 -17.71
CA ALA A 67 8.50 20.62 -17.44
C ALA A 67 7.37 20.40 -18.45
N SER A 68 6.88 21.46 -19.12
CA SER A 68 5.81 21.33 -20.13
C SER A 68 6.31 20.73 -21.45
N VAL A 69 7.59 20.85 -21.77
CA VAL A 69 8.19 20.24 -22.97
C VAL A 69 8.56 18.76 -22.71
N THR A 70 8.89 18.40 -21.49
CA THR A 70 9.23 17.02 -21.11
C THR A 70 7.98 16.12 -20.95
N MET A 71 6.79 16.69 -20.93
CA MET A 71 5.52 15.92 -20.88
C MET A 71 5.19 15.18 -22.18
N LEU A 72 5.82 15.55 -23.31
CA LEU A 72 5.53 14.90 -24.60
C LEU A 72 6.32 13.59 -24.83
N THR A 73 7.34 13.30 -24.02
CA THR A 73 8.11 12.04 -24.05
C THR A 73 8.17 11.41 -22.66
N GLY A 74 7.03 11.40 -21.95
CA GLY A 74 6.97 11.11 -20.53
C GLY A 74 7.17 9.63 -20.21
N ASP A 75 8.27 9.32 -19.54
CA ASP A 75 8.40 8.11 -18.74
C ASP A 75 7.21 8.05 -17.74
N PRO A 76 6.29 7.06 -17.88
CA PRO A 76 5.10 6.96 -17.05
C PRO A 76 5.45 6.79 -15.57
N VAL A 77 6.59 6.17 -15.25
CA VAL A 77 7.10 6.04 -13.87
C VAL A 77 7.40 7.42 -13.29
N ARG A 78 8.12 8.25 -14.01
CA ARG A 78 8.46 9.61 -13.57
C ARG A 78 7.22 10.48 -13.36
N MET A 79 6.24 10.34 -14.24
CA MET A 79 4.98 11.07 -14.13
C MET A 79 4.21 10.65 -12.86
N TYR A 80 4.08 9.36 -12.60
CA TYR A 80 3.46 8.81 -11.40
C TYR A 80 4.17 9.30 -10.13
N LEU A 81 5.51 9.19 -10.07
CA LEU A 81 6.31 9.64 -8.91
C LEU A 81 6.16 11.15 -8.64
N LYS A 82 6.00 11.95 -9.70
CA LYS A 82 5.76 13.38 -9.57
C LYS A 82 4.39 13.68 -8.96
N GLU A 83 3.34 12.92 -9.35
CA GLU A 83 1.98 13.12 -8.83
C GLU A 83 1.89 12.73 -7.35
N ILE A 84 2.35 11.54 -6.96
CA ILE A 84 2.31 11.11 -5.56
C ILE A 84 3.18 11.98 -4.64
N GLY A 85 4.19 12.65 -5.20
CA GLY A 85 5.06 13.59 -4.47
C GLY A 85 4.39 14.91 -4.08
N LYS A 86 3.21 15.23 -4.62
CA LYS A 86 2.44 16.44 -4.29
C LYS A 86 1.70 16.32 -2.97
N VAL A 87 1.32 15.12 -2.61
CA VAL A 87 0.55 14.85 -1.38
C VAL A 87 1.47 14.90 -0.16
N PRO A 88 1.15 15.68 0.88
CA PRO A 88 1.94 15.74 2.11
C PRO A 88 1.85 14.42 2.89
N LEU A 89 2.87 14.16 3.71
CA LEU A 89 2.86 13.04 4.65
C LEU A 89 1.94 13.36 5.83
N LEU A 90 1.25 12.34 6.34
CA LEU A 90 0.39 12.44 7.52
C LEU A 90 1.20 12.31 8.81
N THR A 91 0.72 12.95 9.85
CA THR A 91 1.14 12.73 11.23
C THR A 91 0.35 11.58 11.85
N ALA A 92 0.85 10.99 12.93
CA ALA A 92 0.13 9.92 13.63
C ALA A 92 -1.27 10.34 14.13
N ALA A 93 -1.46 11.61 14.51
CA ALA A 93 -2.75 12.13 14.91
C ALA A 93 -3.74 12.22 13.73
N GLU A 94 -3.25 12.64 12.56
CA GLU A 94 -4.06 12.68 11.34
C GLU A 94 -4.42 11.28 10.84
N GLU A 95 -3.52 10.28 10.98
CA GLU A 95 -3.83 8.88 10.66
C GLU A 95 -5.02 8.36 11.50
N ILE A 96 -5.03 8.66 12.80
CA ILE A 96 -6.11 8.28 13.71
C ILE A 96 -7.41 9.02 13.38
N ASP A 97 -7.37 10.32 13.11
CA ASP A 97 -8.55 11.12 12.76
C ASP A 97 -9.19 10.62 11.46
N LEU A 98 -8.38 10.28 10.46
CA LEU A 98 -8.87 9.69 9.21
C LEU A 98 -9.45 8.29 9.44
N ALA A 99 -8.82 7.44 10.26
CA ALA A 99 -9.33 6.12 10.58
C ALA A 99 -10.69 6.18 11.29
N MET A 100 -10.89 7.08 12.25
CA MET A 100 -12.19 7.30 12.89
C MET A 100 -13.27 7.74 11.90
N LYS A 101 -12.93 8.61 10.95
CA LYS A 101 -13.88 9.03 9.89
C LYS A 101 -14.25 7.89 8.96
N ILE A 102 -13.29 7.03 8.62
CA ILE A 102 -13.53 5.83 7.80
C ILE A 102 -14.48 4.89 8.54
N GLU A 103 -14.23 4.60 9.81
CA GLU A 103 -15.08 3.73 10.63
C GLU A 103 -16.52 4.27 10.73
N ALA A 104 -16.67 5.57 11.01
CA ALA A 104 -17.98 6.23 11.04
C ALA A 104 -18.68 6.16 9.68
N GLY A 105 -17.95 6.30 8.56
CA GLY A 105 -18.48 6.16 7.21
C GLY A 105 -19.00 4.74 6.95
N VAL A 106 -18.23 3.71 7.27
CA VAL A 106 -18.62 2.31 7.13
C VAL A 106 -19.87 1.99 7.96
N ALA A 107 -19.94 2.48 9.21
CA ALA A 107 -21.14 2.32 10.04
C ALA A 107 -22.38 2.99 9.41
N ALA A 108 -22.23 4.20 8.85
CA ALA A 108 -23.32 4.90 8.19
C ALA A 108 -23.79 4.18 6.91
N THR A 109 -22.88 3.61 6.13
CA THR A 109 -23.24 2.78 4.96
C THR A 109 -24.02 1.55 5.39
N ALA A 110 -23.57 0.84 6.43
CA ALA A 110 -24.26 -0.34 6.96
C ALA A 110 -25.67 -0.03 7.49
N GLU A 111 -25.88 1.16 8.09
CA GLU A 111 -27.21 1.60 8.54
C GLU A 111 -28.12 1.92 7.34
N LEU A 112 -27.60 2.53 6.28
CA LEU A 112 -28.37 2.82 5.06
C LEU A 112 -28.75 1.52 4.34
N GLU A 113 -27.84 0.57 4.18
CA GLU A 113 -28.09 -0.74 3.56
C GLU A 113 -29.15 -1.54 4.35
N LYS A 114 -29.06 -1.60 5.66
CA LYS A 114 -30.07 -2.25 6.52
C LYS A 114 -31.45 -1.64 6.37
N ALA A 115 -31.54 -0.29 6.32
CA ALA A 115 -32.81 0.39 6.14
C ALA A 115 -33.44 0.08 4.77
N GLU A 116 -32.60 -0.06 3.73
CA GLU A 116 -33.08 -0.44 2.39
C GLU A 116 -33.51 -1.92 2.34
N GLU A 117 -32.78 -2.84 2.96
CA GLU A 117 -33.13 -4.27 3.04
C GLU A 117 -34.40 -4.52 3.85
N GLU A 118 -34.57 -3.82 4.98
CA GLU A 118 -35.73 -3.96 5.86
C GLU A 118 -36.95 -3.16 5.37
N GLY A 119 -36.81 -2.37 4.28
CA GLY A 119 -37.86 -1.52 3.74
C GLY A 119 -38.32 -0.40 4.68
N ILE A 120 -37.44 0.01 5.61
CA ILE A 120 -37.71 1.07 6.57
C ILE A 120 -37.50 2.42 5.89
N GLU A 121 -38.54 3.22 5.78
CA GLU A 121 -38.42 4.61 5.33
C GLU A 121 -37.75 5.46 6.42
N LEU A 122 -36.42 5.71 6.26
CA LEU A 122 -35.70 6.67 7.08
C LEU A 122 -36.23 8.09 6.85
N GLU A 123 -36.31 8.88 7.93
CA GLU A 123 -36.62 10.30 7.84
C GLU A 123 -35.64 11.01 6.86
N ARG A 124 -36.17 11.87 5.99
CA ARG A 124 -35.38 12.57 4.96
C ARG A 124 -34.15 13.31 5.53
N ARG A 125 -34.24 13.78 6.78
CA ARG A 125 -33.17 14.46 7.49
C ARG A 125 -32.07 13.47 7.92
N GLU A 126 -32.45 12.30 8.39
CA GLU A 126 -31.56 11.23 8.84
C GLU A 126 -30.81 10.60 7.65
N LYS A 127 -31.52 10.28 6.58
CA LYS A 127 -30.90 9.79 5.33
C LYS A 127 -29.84 10.76 4.81
N ARG A 128 -30.11 12.07 4.82
CA ARG A 128 -29.11 13.09 4.42
C ARG A 128 -27.92 13.18 5.37
N ARG A 129 -28.13 12.95 6.66
CA ARG A 129 -27.05 12.94 7.66
C ARG A 129 -26.13 11.74 7.43
N LEU A 130 -26.68 10.54 7.30
CA LEU A 130 -25.92 9.31 7.06
C LEU A 130 -25.16 9.39 5.73
N SER A 131 -25.80 9.81 4.66
CA SER A 131 -25.13 9.97 3.36
C SER A 131 -23.95 10.98 3.39
N ARG A 132 -24.04 12.02 4.22
CA ARG A 132 -22.93 12.96 4.41
C ARG A 132 -21.78 12.32 5.19
N VAL A 133 -22.06 11.52 6.23
CA VAL A 133 -21.04 10.81 7.01
C VAL A 133 -20.34 9.77 6.15
N GLU A 134 -21.10 9.03 5.34
CA GLU A 134 -20.57 8.10 4.35
C GLU A 134 -19.58 8.80 3.39
N GLN A 135 -19.98 9.93 2.80
CA GLN A 135 -19.10 10.67 1.88
C GLN A 135 -17.82 11.15 2.57
N VAL A 136 -17.91 11.66 3.79
CA VAL A 136 -16.72 12.04 4.59
C VAL A 136 -15.81 10.83 4.85
N GLY A 137 -16.37 9.65 5.09
CA GLY A 137 -15.62 8.42 5.25
C GLY A 137 -14.89 8.00 3.98
N LEU A 138 -15.54 8.09 2.81
CA LEU A 138 -14.94 7.81 1.51
C LEU A 138 -13.79 8.79 1.19
N ASP A 139 -14.00 10.07 1.44
CA ASP A 139 -12.97 11.10 1.23
C ASP A 139 -11.77 10.87 2.17
N ALA A 140 -12.02 10.48 3.42
CA ALA A 140 -10.97 10.14 4.38
C ALA A 140 -10.18 8.89 3.95
N LYS A 141 -10.87 7.84 3.44
CA LYS A 141 -10.24 6.64 2.87
C LYS A 141 -9.31 7.00 1.72
N GLN A 142 -9.78 7.81 0.79
CA GLN A 142 -8.98 8.27 -0.34
C GLN A 142 -7.75 9.06 0.14
N GLN A 143 -7.90 9.99 1.07
CA GLN A 143 -6.81 10.78 1.62
C GLN A 143 -5.76 9.92 2.30
N LEU A 144 -6.15 8.91 3.09
CA LEU A 144 -5.24 7.99 3.75
C LEU A 144 -4.45 7.15 2.73
N ILE A 145 -5.10 6.68 1.66
CA ILE A 145 -4.44 5.95 0.57
C ILE A 145 -3.43 6.86 -0.15
N GLU A 146 -3.85 8.04 -0.60
CA GLU A 146 -3.01 8.97 -1.37
C GLU A 146 -1.73 9.38 -0.62
N ALA A 147 -1.85 9.65 0.68
CA ALA A 147 -0.70 10.01 1.52
C ALA A 147 0.33 8.87 1.68
N ASN A 148 -0.10 7.62 1.50
CA ASN A 148 0.73 6.42 1.68
C ASN A 148 1.21 5.77 0.37
N LEU A 149 0.89 6.30 -0.80
CA LEU A 149 1.38 5.77 -2.09
C LEU A 149 2.92 5.75 -2.17
N ARG A 150 3.59 6.69 -1.51
CA ARG A 150 5.07 6.73 -1.44
C ARG A 150 5.65 5.54 -0.67
N LEU A 151 4.93 5.04 0.34
CA LEU A 151 5.32 3.83 1.06
C LEU A 151 5.29 2.62 0.13
N VAL A 152 4.26 2.48 -0.72
CA VAL A 152 4.17 1.41 -1.71
C VAL A 152 5.37 1.42 -2.65
N VAL A 153 5.74 2.59 -3.19
CA VAL A 153 6.91 2.73 -4.08
C VAL A 153 8.20 2.30 -3.37
N SER A 154 8.39 2.70 -2.11
CA SER A 154 9.59 2.35 -1.34
C SER A 154 9.75 0.85 -1.10
N ILE A 155 8.63 0.12 -1.03
CA ILE A 155 8.61 -1.33 -0.90
C ILE A 155 8.77 -1.99 -2.27
N ALA A 156 8.00 -1.55 -3.28
CA ALA A 156 7.99 -2.15 -4.63
C ALA A 156 9.37 -2.10 -5.32
N LYS A 157 10.17 -1.05 -5.06
CA LYS A 157 11.52 -0.93 -5.64
C LYS A 157 12.43 -2.13 -5.30
N ARG A 158 12.24 -2.78 -4.16
CA ARG A 158 13.00 -3.96 -3.73
C ARG A 158 12.67 -5.23 -4.53
N TYR A 159 11.60 -5.20 -5.30
CA TYR A 159 11.11 -6.33 -6.08
C TYR A 159 11.32 -6.17 -7.59
N VAL A 160 12.01 -5.11 -8.01
CA VAL A 160 12.37 -4.88 -9.42
C VAL A 160 13.29 -6.00 -9.92
N GLY A 161 13.15 -6.38 -11.20
CA GLY A 161 13.94 -7.44 -11.82
C GLY A 161 13.43 -8.87 -11.58
N ARG A 162 12.26 -9.05 -10.94
CA ARG A 162 11.69 -10.37 -10.64
C ARG A 162 10.63 -10.85 -11.65
N GLY A 163 10.68 -10.35 -12.89
CA GLY A 163 9.79 -10.78 -13.96
C GLY A 163 8.51 -9.97 -14.11
N MET A 164 8.35 -8.89 -13.32
CA MET A 164 7.24 -7.94 -13.45
C MET A 164 7.78 -6.53 -13.68
N LEU A 165 7.02 -5.69 -14.41
CA LEU A 165 7.34 -4.29 -14.61
C LEU A 165 7.16 -3.50 -13.31
N PHE A 166 7.96 -2.46 -13.10
CA PHE A 166 7.93 -1.67 -11.88
C PHE A 166 6.55 -1.05 -11.60
N LEU A 167 5.87 -0.55 -12.63
CA LEU A 167 4.52 -0.01 -12.47
C LEU A 167 3.50 -1.08 -12.07
N ASP A 168 3.65 -2.30 -12.57
CA ASP A 168 2.75 -3.41 -12.20
C ASP A 168 2.97 -3.81 -10.74
N LEU A 169 4.23 -3.84 -10.27
CA LEU A 169 4.55 -4.05 -8.85
C LEU A 169 3.94 -2.97 -7.95
N ILE A 170 3.97 -1.71 -8.39
CA ILE A 170 3.32 -0.61 -7.68
C ILE A 170 1.80 -0.82 -7.63
N GLN A 171 1.16 -1.21 -8.73
CA GLN A 171 -0.29 -1.42 -8.77
C GLN A 171 -0.72 -2.57 -7.84
N GLU A 172 -0.02 -3.69 -7.87
CA GLU A 172 -0.28 -4.78 -6.93
C GLU A 172 -0.04 -4.35 -5.46
N GLY A 173 1.01 -3.58 -5.22
CA GLY A 173 1.25 -2.97 -3.92
C GLY A 173 0.15 -2.01 -3.48
N ASN A 174 -0.42 -1.23 -4.40
CA ASN A 174 -1.56 -0.34 -4.12
C ASN A 174 -2.82 -1.13 -3.74
N LEU A 175 -3.07 -2.29 -4.36
CA LEU A 175 -4.16 -3.18 -3.94
C LEU A 175 -3.95 -3.69 -2.51
N GLY A 176 -2.70 -4.02 -2.14
CA GLY A 176 -2.34 -4.35 -0.76
C GLY A 176 -2.57 -3.18 0.20
N LEU A 177 -2.20 -1.95 -0.19
CA LEU A 177 -2.45 -0.73 0.60
C LEU A 177 -3.93 -0.48 0.84
N ILE A 178 -4.79 -0.64 -0.17
CA ILE A 178 -6.25 -0.48 -0.05
C ILE A 178 -6.80 -1.47 0.99
N ARG A 179 -6.40 -2.75 0.93
CA ARG A 179 -6.80 -3.75 1.93
C ARG A 179 -6.30 -3.39 3.34
N ALA A 180 -5.09 -2.85 3.44
CA ALA A 180 -4.57 -2.38 4.72
C ALA A 180 -5.42 -1.25 5.31
N VAL A 181 -5.87 -0.29 4.51
CA VAL A 181 -6.75 0.79 4.95
C VAL A 181 -8.09 0.26 5.43
N GLU A 182 -8.67 -0.71 4.75
CA GLU A 182 -9.96 -1.32 5.12
C GLU A 182 -9.91 -2.11 6.43
N LYS A 183 -8.76 -2.71 6.75
CA LYS A 183 -8.57 -3.56 7.93
C LYS A 183 -7.77 -2.87 9.05
N PHE A 184 -7.46 -1.59 8.92
CA PHE A 184 -6.66 -0.87 9.90
C PHE A 184 -7.45 -0.56 11.17
N ASP A 185 -6.88 -0.99 12.31
CA ASP A 185 -7.43 -0.75 13.65
C ASP A 185 -6.49 0.18 14.42
N TYR A 186 -6.90 1.45 14.53
CA TYR A 186 -6.14 2.48 15.23
C TYR A 186 -6.10 2.29 16.75
N THR A 187 -7.04 1.50 17.32
CA THR A 187 -7.11 1.26 18.76
C THR A 187 -5.91 0.47 19.29
N LYS A 188 -5.23 -0.28 18.41
CA LYS A 188 -4.02 -1.05 18.75
C LYS A 188 -2.79 -0.20 18.97
N GLY A 189 -2.82 1.11 18.68
CA GLY A 189 -1.74 2.05 18.96
C GLY A 189 -0.51 1.95 18.06
N PHE A 190 -0.54 1.10 17.03
CA PHE A 190 0.53 1.00 16.04
C PHE A 190 0.37 2.05 14.93
N LYS A 191 1.50 2.50 14.35
CA LYS A 191 1.47 3.35 13.17
C LYS A 191 0.89 2.60 11.97
N PHE A 192 0.12 3.30 11.16
CA PHE A 192 -0.46 2.74 9.94
C PHE A 192 0.61 2.09 9.03
N SER A 193 1.77 2.73 8.87
CA SER A 193 2.85 2.24 8.03
C SER A 193 3.36 0.85 8.43
N THR A 194 3.41 0.52 9.72
CA THR A 194 3.83 -0.79 10.22
C THR A 194 2.87 -1.88 9.76
N TYR A 195 1.57 -1.64 9.88
CA TYR A 195 0.53 -2.57 9.45
C TYR A 195 0.44 -2.69 7.93
N ALA A 196 0.46 -1.55 7.22
CA ALA A 196 0.36 -1.50 5.76
C ALA A 196 1.54 -2.19 5.06
N THR A 197 2.75 -2.13 5.63
CA THR A 197 3.95 -2.78 5.06
C THR A 197 3.73 -4.27 4.85
N TRP A 198 3.09 -4.97 5.79
CA TRP A 198 2.81 -6.40 5.65
C TRP A 198 1.86 -6.67 4.46
N TRP A 199 0.74 -5.94 4.35
CA TRP A 199 -0.22 -6.11 3.28
C TRP A 199 0.35 -5.79 1.89
N ILE A 200 1.14 -4.72 1.80
CA ILE A 200 1.80 -4.30 0.56
C ILE A 200 2.78 -5.39 0.11
N ARG A 201 3.62 -5.88 1.03
CA ARG A 201 4.60 -6.94 0.76
C ARG A 201 3.91 -8.22 0.32
N GLN A 202 2.89 -8.65 1.04
CA GLN A 202 2.11 -9.83 0.72
C GLN A 202 1.49 -9.75 -0.69
N ALA A 203 0.87 -8.62 -1.03
CA ALA A 203 0.26 -8.41 -2.34
C ALA A 203 1.30 -8.50 -3.47
N ILE A 204 2.45 -7.81 -3.33
CA ILE A 204 3.52 -7.83 -4.32
C ILE A 204 4.10 -9.24 -4.48
N THR A 205 4.41 -9.92 -3.38
CA THR A 205 5.02 -11.27 -3.42
C THR A 205 4.07 -12.27 -4.07
N ARG A 206 2.78 -12.21 -3.74
CA ARG A 206 1.75 -13.07 -4.34
C ARG A 206 1.60 -12.78 -5.85
N ALA A 207 1.60 -11.52 -6.25
CA ALA A 207 1.52 -11.13 -7.65
C ALA A 207 2.73 -11.64 -8.45
N ILE A 208 3.94 -11.54 -7.91
CA ILE A 208 5.15 -12.10 -8.53
C ILE A 208 5.02 -13.63 -8.70
N ALA A 209 4.55 -14.34 -7.68
CA ALA A 209 4.38 -15.78 -7.77
C ALA A 209 3.36 -16.17 -8.85
N ASP A 210 2.29 -15.40 -9.01
CA ASP A 210 1.19 -15.69 -9.95
C ASP A 210 1.46 -15.23 -11.38
N GLN A 211 2.18 -14.12 -11.59
CA GLN A 211 2.21 -13.41 -12.88
C GLN A 211 3.62 -13.29 -13.49
N ALA A 212 4.70 -13.44 -12.71
CA ALA A 212 6.05 -13.22 -13.22
C ALA A 212 6.53 -14.27 -14.27
N ARG A 213 5.84 -15.39 -14.39
CA ARG A 213 6.22 -16.48 -15.31
C ARG A 213 5.25 -16.60 -16.46
N THR A 214 5.76 -16.71 -17.68
CA THR A 214 4.96 -16.98 -18.89
C THR A 214 4.12 -18.27 -18.75
N ILE A 215 4.70 -19.33 -18.20
CA ILE A 215 3.97 -20.54 -17.80
C ILE A 215 3.73 -20.44 -16.32
N ARG A 216 2.48 -20.21 -15.93
CA ARG A 216 2.09 -20.02 -14.54
C ARG A 216 2.34 -21.28 -13.70
N ILE A 217 2.97 -21.10 -12.56
CA ILE A 217 3.19 -22.14 -11.55
C ILE A 217 2.31 -21.81 -10.33
N PRO A 218 1.61 -22.79 -9.73
CA PRO A 218 0.84 -22.57 -8.50
C PRO A 218 1.72 -22.00 -7.37
N VAL A 219 1.15 -21.11 -6.54
CA VAL A 219 1.89 -20.38 -5.50
C VAL A 219 2.65 -21.32 -4.55
N HIS A 220 2.01 -22.41 -4.07
CA HIS A 220 2.63 -23.39 -3.18
C HIS A 220 3.87 -24.07 -3.79
N MET A 221 3.91 -24.22 -5.12
CA MET A 221 5.09 -24.75 -5.80
C MET A 221 6.23 -23.72 -5.87
N VAL A 222 5.89 -22.44 -6.03
CA VAL A 222 6.87 -21.34 -5.99
C VAL A 222 7.50 -21.26 -4.59
N GLU A 223 6.70 -21.36 -3.54
CA GLU A 223 7.16 -21.41 -2.14
C GLU A 223 8.09 -22.61 -1.90
N THR A 224 7.72 -23.79 -2.38
CA THR A 224 8.58 -25.00 -2.29
C THR A 224 9.91 -24.80 -3.00
N ILE A 225 9.92 -24.20 -4.20
CA ILE A 225 11.14 -23.90 -4.95
C ILE A 225 12.02 -22.91 -4.17
N ASN A 226 11.43 -21.85 -3.62
CA ASN A 226 12.15 -20.85 -2.83
C ASN A 226 12.76 -21.48 -1.57
N LYS A 227 12.02 -22.35 -0.86
CA LYS A 227 12.52 -23.11 0.29
C LYS A 227 13.70 -24.01 -0.08
N LEU A 228 13.61 -24.70 -1.22
CA LEU A 228 14.68 -25.58 -1.71
C LEU A 228 15.95 -24.78 -2.05
N VAL A 229 15.82 -23.64 -2.73
CA VAL A 229 16.94 -22.76 -3.05
C VAL A 229 17.61 -22.23 -1.77
N ARG A 230 16.82 -21.87 -0.75
CA ARG A 230 17.34 -21.41 0.55
C ARG A 230 18.17 -22.51 1.23
N ILE A 231 17.62 -23.73 1.32
CA ILE A 231 18.33 -24.87 1.92
C ILE A 231 19.61 -25.18 1.15
N GLN A 232 19.58 -25.13 -0.18
CA GLN A 232 20.77 -25.33 -1.00
C GLN A 232 21.87 -24.32 -0.68
N ARG A 233 21.52 -23.03 -0.54
CA ARG A 233 22.49 -21.98 -0.16
C ARG A 233 23.08 -22.23 1.23
N GLN A 234 22.26 -22.62 2.21
CA GLN A 234 22.74 -22.94 3.56
C GLN A 234 23.69 -24.13 3.60
N LEU A 235 23.52 -25.09 2.70
CA LEU A 235 24.41 -26.27 2.62
C LEU A 235 25.72 -25.99 1.87
N LEU A 236 25.77 -24.91 1.08
CA LEU A 236 26.97 -24.51 0.32
C LEU A 236 27.85 -23.50 1.09
N GLN A 237 27.42 -22.97 2.21
CA GLN A 237 28.18 -22.13 3.14
C GLN A 237 28.81 -22.97 4.23
#